data_71107ab66e25c23acde73df9b4d4d807
#
_entry.id   71107ab66e25c23acde73df9b4d4d807
#
_cell.length_a   1.000
_cell.length_b   1.000
_cell.length_c   1.000
_cell.angle_alpha   90.00
_cell.angle_beta   90.00
_cell.angle_gamma   90.00
#
_symmetry.space_group_name_H-M   'P 1'
#
loop_
_entity.id
_entity.type
_entity.pdbx_description
1 polymer ?
#
loop_
_entity_poly.entity_id
_entity_poly.type
_entity_poly.pdbx_seq_one_letter_code
_entity_poly.pdbx_strand_id
1 'polypeptide(L)'
;RQYTFFKPKFIFYATYLSEKIGYWRYISIYRHLQANPDDQLYPIFQYFENWCQDENRHGDFFTAVLKARPEFINDFEAKLWSRFFCLSVYVTMYLNDHSRAEFYDSIGLDTTQFNMHVIHQTNKTTATIFPQVIDTYNPKFKEHLDKLVVINTALAKAESPLEKAPLVLGFAANLLAIALMKPIDSGSIDFVEDVSDPAFMY
;
A
#
# COMPACT_ATOMS: atom_id res chain seq x y z
N ARG A 1 12.35 8.41 30.46
CA ARG A 1 10.92 8.37 30.10
C ARG A 1 10.67 7.07 29.35
N GLN A 2 9.74 6.23 29.83
CA GLN A 2 9.28 5.10 29.03
C GLN A 2 8.45 5.64 27.85
N TYR A 3 8.84 5.24 26.64
CA TYR A 3 8.06 5.51 25.45
C TYR A 3 6.92 4.47 25.41
N THR A 4 5.70 4.91 25.71
CA THR A 4 4.55 4.00 25.87
C THR A 4 3.44 4.21 24.84
N PHE A 5 3.69 5.01 23.78
CA PHE A 5 2.63 5.42 22.87
C PHE A 5 2.12 4.27 22.00
N PHE A 6 3.03 3.40 21.51
CA PHE A 6 2.66 2.22 20.72
C PHE A 6 3.44 1.00 21.20
N LYS A 7 2.81 -0.18 21.13
CA LYS A 7 3.55 -1.43 21.32
C LYS A 7 4.59 -1.57 20.21
N PRO A 8 5.81 -2.06 20.50
CA PRO A 8 6.86 -2.21 19.49
C PRO A 8 6.42 -2.95 18.25
N LYS A 9 5.59 -4.01 18.37
CA LYS A 9 5.07 -4.77 17.24
C LYS A 9 4.33 -3.92 16.20
N PHE A 10 3.62 -2.86 16.65
CA PHE A 10 2.89 -1.98 15.74
C PHE A 10 3.82 -1.08 14.92
N ILE A 11 4.91 -0.66 15.54
CA ILE A 11 5.96 0.09 14.82
C ILE A 11 6.55 -0.80 13.73
N PHE A 12 6.86 -2.05 14.05
CA PHE A 12 7.38 -3.00 13.06
C PHE A 12 6.40 -3.26 11.92
N TYR A 13 5.09 -3.37 12.18
CA TYR A 13 4.09 -3.53 11.10
C TYR A 13 4.06 -2.33 10.16
N ALA A 14 3.98 -1.13 10.74
CA ALA A 14 3.91 0.11 9.95
C ALA A 14 5.17 0.30 9.11
N THR A 15 6.35 0.14 9.73
CA THR A 15 7.63 0.33 9.04
C THR A 15 7.85 -0.74 7.98
N TYR A 16 7.61 -2.01 8.27
CA TYR A 16 7.69 -3.09 7.28
C TYR A 16 6.86 -2.79 6.02
N LEU A 17 5.61 -2.37 6.21
CA LEU A 17 4.73 -2.02 5.09
C LEU A 17 5.23 -0.81 4.31
N SER A 18 5.74 0.21 5.02
CA SER A 18 6.33 1.40 4.39
C SER A 18 7.50 1.04 3.49
N GLU A 19 8.44 0.22 3.97
CA GLU A 19 9.61 -0.23 3.22
C GLU A 19 9.21 -1.08 2.00
N LYS A 20 8.29 -2.03 2.17
CA LYS A 20 7.84 -2.88 1.06
C LYS A 20 7.02 -2.12 0.02
N ILE A 21 6.22 -1.15 0.41
CA ILE A 21 5.56 -0.24 -0.55
C ILE A 21 6.59 0.63 -1.27
N GLY A 22 7.57 1.18 -0.56
CA GLY A 22 8.65 1.96 -1.13
C GLY A 22 9.40 1.16 -2.20
N TYR A 23 9.79 -0.08 -1.88
CA TYR A 23 10.43 -0.98 -2.82
C TYR A 23 9.60 -1.16 -4.11
N TRP A 24 8.33 -1.57 -4.00
CA TRP A 24 7.50 -1.83 -5.18
C TRP A 24 7.21 -0.56 -5.99
N ARG A 25 7.12 0.59 -5.35
CA ARG A 25 6.98 1.88 -6.04
C ARG A 25 8.23 2.22 -6.84
N TYR A 26 9.39 2.19 -6.19
CA TYR A 26 10.65 2.57 -6.85
C TYR A 26 11.02 1.61 -7.98
N ILE A 27 10.90 0.29 -7.77
CA ILE A 27 11.23 -0.68 -8.80
C ILE A 27 10.29 -0.61 -10.00
N SER A 28 8.99 -0.38 -9.76
CA SER A 28 8.00 -0.27 -10.83
C SER A 28 8.21 0.99 -11.67
N ILE A 29 8.45 2.14 -11.05
CA ILE A 29 8.78 3.38 -11.78
C ILE A 29 10.12 3.23 -12.50
N TYR A 30 11.15 2.68 -11.85
CA TYR A 30 12.46 2.48 -12.46
C TYR A 30 12.36 1.63 -13.73
N ARG A 31 11.70 0.48 -13.65
CA ARG A 31 11.51 -0.42 -14.80
C ARG A 31 10.71 0.25 -15.91
N HIS A 32 9.61 0.95 -15.56
CA HIS A 32 8.82 1.69 -16.53
C HIS A 32 9.68 2.71 -17.31
N LEU A 33 10.48 3.50 -16.61
CA LEU A 33 11.34 4.51 -17.23
C LEU A 33 12.53 3.92 -18.01
N GLN A 34 12.99 2.72 -17.63
CA GLN A 34 13.98 1.99 -18.45
C GLN A 34 13.38 1.54 -19.80
N ALA A 35 12.11 1.12 -19.79
CA ALA A 35 11.39 0.74 -21.00
C ALA A 35 10.94 1.96 -21.83
N ASN A 36 10.77 3.13 -21.20
CA ASN A 36 10.28 4.37 -21.81
C ASN A 36 11.22 5.54 -21.45
N PRO A 37 12.44 5.61 -22.03
CA PRO A 37 13.45 6.62 -21.65
C PRO A 37 12.99 8.07 -21.87
N ASP A 38 12.09 8.32 -22.83
CA ASP A 38 11.56 9.65 -23.12
C ASP A 38 10.67 10.20 -22.00
N ASP A 39 10.14 9.33 -21.11
CA ASP A 39 9.33 9.69 -19.96
C ASP A 39 10.18 10.03 -18.72
N GLN A 40 11.50 9.89 -18.81
CA GLN A 40 12.44 10.20 -17.72
C GLN A 40 12.65 11.70 -17.58
N LEU A 41 11.62 12.44 -17.20
CA LEU A 41 11.61 13.91 -17.14
C LEU A 41 12.44 14.52 -15.99
N TYR A 42 12.71 13.73 -14.93
CA TYR A 42 13.35 14.24 -13.72
C TYR A 42 14.66 13.52 -13.41
N PRO A 43 15.75 14.23 -13.10
CA PRO A 43 17.06 13.62 -12.79
C PRO A 43 17.02 12.69 -11.58
N ILE A 44 16.06 12.86 -10.66
CA ILE A 44 15.94 12.05 -9.44
C ILE A 44 15.71 10.56 -9.72
N PHE A 45 15.12 10.23 -10.87
CA PHE A 45 14.83 8.85 -11.24
C PHE A 45 16.09 7.97 -11.42
N GLN A 46 17.25 8.59 -11.69
CA GLN A 46 18.53 7.86 -11.75
C GLN A 46 18.92 7.16 -10.43
N TYR A 47 18.35 7.58 -9.31
CA TYR A 47 18.62 7.01 -7.98
C TYR A 47 17.66 5.90 -7.60
N PHE A 48 16.58 5.66 -8.37
CA PHE A 48 15.51 4.73 -7.99
C PHE A 48 15.99 3.29 -7.92
N GLU A 49 16.96 2.88 -8.75
CA GLU A 49 17.59 1.56 -8.65
C GLU A 49 18.23 1.34 -7.27
N ASN A 50 19.00 2.31 -6.81
CA ASN A 50 19.67 2.22 -5.51
C ASN A 50 18.65 2.29 -4.37
N TRP A 51 17.65 3.17 -4.48
CA TRP A 51 16.62 3.30 -3.45
C TRP A 51 15.78 2.04 -3.32
N CYS A 52 15.38 1.40 -4.42
CA CYS A 52 14.63 0.14 -4.31
C CYS A 52 15.46 -0.97 -3.66
N GLN A 53 16.78 -1.01 -3.86
CA GLN A 53 17.66 -1.97 -3.18
C GLN A 53 17.71 -1.70 -1.66
N ASP A 54 17.77 -0.43 -1.25
CA ASP A 54 17.80 -0.07 0.16
C ASP A 54 16.45 -0.38 0.84
N GLU A 55 15.32 -0.01 0.22
CA GLU A 55 13.99 -0.35 0.73
C GLU A 55 13.78 -1.87 0.84
N ASN A 56 14.33 -2.65 -0.12
CA ASN A 56 14.26 -4.10 -0.03
C ASN A 56 15.05 -4.63 1.16
N ARG A 57 16.27 -4.15 1.39
CA ARG A 57 17.11 -4.53 2.55
C ARG A 57 16.44 -4.18 3.88
N HIS A 58 15.84 -2.98 3.96
CA HIS A 58 15.07 -2.58 5.15
C HIS A 58 13.88 -3.51 5.37
N GLY A 59 13.09 -3.78 4.34
CA GLY A 59 11.96 -4.70 4.42
C GLY A 59 12.38 -6.12 4.80
N ASP A 60 13.53 -6.62 4.31
CA ASP A 60 14.08 -7.93 4.67
C ASP A 60 14.56 -7.96 6.13
N PHE A 61 15.14 -6.86 6.63
CA PHE A 61 15.48 -6.72 8.04
C PHE A 61 14.22 -6.85 8.93
N PHE A 62 13.16 -6.10 8.63
CA PHE A 62 11.91 -6.21 9.40
C PHE A 62 11.27 -7.59 9.26
N THR A 63 11.36 -8.22 8.10
CA THR A 63 10.96 -9.61 7.89
C THR A 63 11.70 -10.55 8.85
N ALA A 64 13.01 -10.43 8.93
CA ALA A 64 13.85 -11.25 9.83
C ALA A 64 13.47 -11.02 11.29
N VAL A 65 13.27 -9.76 11.70
CA VAL A 65 12.85 -9.42 13.08
C VAL A 65 11.50 -10.03 13.42
N LEU A 66 10.50 -9.89 12.54
CA LEU A 66 9.15 -10.45 12.77
C LEU A 66 9.17 -11.97 12.82
N LYS A 67 9.98 -12.64 12.01
CA LYS A 67 10.17 -14.09 12.06
C LYS A 67 10.90 -14.55 13.33
N ALA A 68 11.87 -13.77 13.80
CA ALA A 68 12.60 -14.06 15.06
C ALA A 68 11.75 -13.79 16.32
N ARG A 69 10.66 -13.07 16.21
CA ARG A 69 9.74 -12.70 17.29
C ARG A 69 8.31 -13.15 17.00
N PRO A 70 8.06 -14.47 16.99
CA PRO A 70 6.75 -15.01 16.61
C PRO A 70 5.60 -14.51 17.50
N GLU A 71 5.88 -14.07 18.72
CA GLU A 71 4.91 -13.43 19.61
C GLU A 71 4.35 -12.11 19.04
N PHE A 72 5.01 -11.51 18.05
CA PHE A 72 4.49 -10.30 17.40
C PHE A 72 3.41 -10.58 16.34
N ILE A 73 3.38 -11.81 15.83
CA ILE A 73 2.51 -12.16 14.67
C ILE A 73 1.54 -13.31 14.94
N ASN A 74 1.64 -14.01 16.08
CA ASN A 74 0.87 -15.26 16.32
C ASN A 74 -0.37 -15.10 17.20
N ASP A 75 -0.73 -13.89 17.63
CA ASP A 75 -1.90 -13.66 18.47
C ASP A 75 -3.11 -13.09 17.69
N PHE A 76 -4.27 -13.10 18.33
CA PHE A 76 -5.49 -12.54 17.73
C PHE A 76 -5.35 -11.03 17.48
N GLU A 77 -4.66 -10.31 18.32
CA GLU A 77 -4.37 -8.88 18.17
C GLU A 77 -3.56 -8.64 16.90
N ALA A 78 -2.59 -9.53 16.58
CA ALA A 78 -1.81 -9.46 15.36
C ALA A 78 -2.67 -9.59 14.10
N LYS A 79 -3.70 -10.47 14.09
CA LYS A 79 -4.62 -10.61 12.96
C LYS A 79 -5.39 -9.33 12.69
N LEU A 80 -5.87 -8.65 13.72
CA LEU A 80 -6.60 -7.40 13.57
C LEU A 80 -5.70 -6.26 13.13
N TRP A 81 -4.55 -6.09 13.79
CA TRP A 81 -3.67 -4.97 13.54
C TRP A 81 -2.91 -5.10 12.21
N SER A 82 -2.54 -6.31 11.79
CA SER A 82 -1.95 -6.50 10.46
C SER A 82 -2.88 -6.02 9.35
N ARG A 83 -4.17 -6.37 9.41
CA ARG A 83 -5.18 -5.88 8.48
C ARG A 83 -5.39 -4.38 8.55
N PHE A 84 -5.45 -3.84 9.77
CA PHE A 84 -5.59 -2.39 9.99
C PHE A 84 -4.42 -1.62 9.36
N PHE A 85 -3.19 -2.06 9.55
CA PHE A 85 -2.02 -1.40 8.96
C PHE A 85 -1.99 -1.55 7.44
N CYS A 86 -2.32 -2.71 6.89
CA CYS A 86 -2.49 -2.88 5.44
C CYS A 86 -3.51 -1.87 4.90
N LEU A 87 -4.71 -1.79 5.51
CA LEU A 87 -5.75 -0.86 5.11
C LEU A 87 -5.26 0.59 5.16
N SER A 88 -4.67 1.00 6.28
CA SER A 88 -4.19 2.37 6.49
C SER A 88 -3.17 2.77 5.42
N VAL A 89 -2.18 1.91 5.16
CA VAL A 89 -1.09 2.22 4.23
C VAL A 89 -1.59 2.22 2.80
N TYR A 90 -2.41 1.25 2.39
CA TYR A 90 -2.94 1.18 1.02
C TYR A 90 -3.89 2.34 0.71
N VAL A 91 -4.80 2.67 1.63
CA VAL A 91 -5.71 3.80 1.44
C VAL A 91 -4.94 5.12 1.39
N THR A 92 -3.99 5.33 2.30
CA THR A 92 -3.21 6.57 2.32
C THR A 92 -2.42 6.74 1.03
N MET A 93 -1.75 5.69 0.55
CA MET A 93 -1.03 5.73 -0.71
C MET A 93 -1.97 6.04 -1.87
N TYR A 94 -3.07 5.30 -2.00
CA TYR A 94 -4.02 5.44 -3.08
C TYR A 94 -4.59 6.86 -3.17
N LEU A 95 -4.99 7.43 -2.04
CA LEU A 95 -5.52 8.81 -1.99
C LEU A 95 -4.46 9.86 -2.31
N ASN A 96 -3.25 9.71 -1.77
CA ASN A 96 -2.15 10.64 -2.03
C ASN A 96 -1.75 10.64 -3.50
N ASP A 97 -1.67 9.49 -4.13
CA ASP A 97 -1.25 9.39 -5.52
C ASP A 97 -2.33 9.92 -6.47
N HIS A 98 -3.62 9.63 -6.20
CA HIS A 98 -4.71 10.20 -6.99
C HIS A 98 -4.82 11.72 -6.83
N SER A 99 -4.39 12.30 -5.72
CA SER A 99 -4.27 13.76 -5.58
C SER A 99 -3.15 14.38 -6.41
N ARG A 100 -2.28 13.55 -6.99
CA ARG A 100 -1.11 13.93 -7.80
C ARG A 100 -1.10 13.16 -9.14
N ALA A 101 -2.26 12.81 -9.68
CA ALA A 101 -2.37 12.01 -10.90
C ALA A 101 -1.59 12.63 -12.07
N GLU A 102 -1.60 13.97 -12.21
CA GLU A 102 -0.84 14.69 -13.24
C GLU A 102 0.67 14.35 -13.24
N PHE A 103 1.24 14.07 -12.07
CA PHE A 103 2.63 13.62 -11.99
C PHE A 103 2.82 12.25 -12.65
N TYR A 104 1.95 11.30 -12.37
CA TYR A 104 2.04 9.96 -12.96
C TYR A 104 1.77 10.00 -14.47
N ASP A 105 0.77 10.75 -14.89
CA ASP A 105 0.46 10.98 -16.31
C ASP A 105 1.67 11.59 -17.05
N SER A 106 2.41 12.51 -16.40
CA SER A 106 3.57 13.17 -17.01
C SER A 106 4.74 12.21 -17.28
N ILE A 107 4.79 11.06 -16.62
CA ILE A 107 5.78 10.01 -16.83
C ILE A 107 5.19 8.75 -17.49
N GLY A 108 4.02 8.89 -18.14
CA GLY A 108 3.39 7.82 -18.90
C GLY A 108 2.75 6.70 -18.07
N LEU A 109 2.47 6.93 -16.78
CA LEU A 109 1.86 5.94 -15.89
C LEU A 109 0.38 6.26 -15.62
N ASP A 110 -0.50 5.28 -15.82
CA ASP A 110 -1.86 5.36 -15.28
C ASP A 110 -1.83 5.20 -13.76
N THR A 111 -2.29 6.23 -13.05
CA THR A 111 -2.24 6.29 -11.58
C THR A 111 -2.96 5.12 -10.91
N THR A 112 -4.13 4.73 -11.42
CA THR A 112 -4.92 3.64 -10.85
C THR A 112 -4.24 2.29 -11.04
N GLN A 113 -3.77 1.99 -12.25
CA GLN A 113 -3.09 0.75 -12.56
C GLN A 113 -1.80 0.62 -11.76
N PHE A 114 -0.98 1.68 -11.74
CA PHE A 114 0.25 1.73 -10.94
C PHE A 114 -0.01 1.46 -9.47
N ASN A 115 -0.97 2.15 -8.86
CA ASN A 115 -1.29 1.97 -7.45
C ASN A 115 -1.80 0.56 -7.14
N MET A 116 -2.70 0.03 -7.96
CA MET A 116 -3.22 -1.33 -7.76
C MET A 116 -2.10 -2.37 -7.90
N HIS A 117 -1.18 -2.20 -8.86
CA HIS A 117 0.00 -3.06 -8.97
C HIS A 117 0.84 -3.03 -7.69
N VAL A 118 1.21 -1.85 -7.19
CA VAL A 118 2.00 -1.70 -5.96
C VAL A 118 1.29 -2.33 -4.76
N ILE A 119 -0.02 -2.10 -4.62
CA ILE A 119 -0.84 -2.69 -3.56
C ILE A 119 -0.83 -4.22 -3.65
N HIS A 120 -1.07 -4.79 -4.82
CA HIS A 120 -1.09 -6.24 -5.01
C HIS A 120 0.25 -6.89 -4.67
N GLN A 121 1.35 -6.34 -5.18
CA GLN A 121 2.69 -6.86 -4.91
C GLN A 121 3.08 -6.73 -3.44
N THR A 122 2.79 -5.59 -2.82
CA THR A 122 3.02 -5.39 -1.39
C THR A 122 2.19 -6.38 -0.56
N ASN A 123 0.91 -6.58 -0.92
CA ASN A 123 0.02 -7.48 -0.20
C ASN A 123 0.46 -8.95 -0.31
N LYS A 124 0.89 -9.38 -1.50
CA LYS A 124 1.50 -10.71 -1.71
C LYS A 124 2.72 -10.91 -0.81
N THR A 125 3.67 -9.97 -0.85
CA THR A 125 4.88 -10.01 -0.03
C THR A 125 4.53 -10.05 1.46
N THR A 126 3.57 -9.21 1.88
CA THR A 126 3.12 -9.09 3.27
C THR A 126 2.44 -10.37 3.78
N ALA A 127 1.70 -11.07 2.93
CA ALA A 127 1.04 -12.34 3.27
C ALA A 127 1.99 -13.48 3.64
N THR A 128 3.30 -13.35 3.37
CA THR A 128 4.31 -14.29 3.85
C THR A 128 4.70 -14.10 5.30
N ILE A 129 4.36 -12.95 5.89
CA ILE A 129 4.79 -12.57 7.24
C ILE A 129 3.60 -12.26 8.14
N PHE A 130 2.65 -11.44 7.67
CA PHE A 130 1.47 -11.07 8.45
C PHE A 130 0.48 -12.24 8.52
N PRO A 131 -0.13 -12.47 9.68
CA PRO A 131 -1.06 -13.59 9.87
C PRO A 131 -2.33 -13.47 9.02
N GLN A 132 -2.73 -12.24 8.69
CA GLN A 132 -3.85 -11.95 7.79
C GLN A 132 -3.58 -10.69 6.99
N VAL A 133 -4.01 -10.69 5.73
CA VAL A 133 -3.98 -9.54 4.83
C VAL A 133 -5.36 -9.30 4.21
N ILE A 134 -5.52 -8.18 3.52
CA ILE A 134 -6.75 -7.82 2.80
C ILE A 134 -6.80 -8.59 1.47
N ASP A 135 -7.99 -8.99 1.04
CA ASP A 135 -8.20 -9.52 -0.31
C ASP A 135 -8.24 -8.36 -1.32
N THR A 136 -7.06 -7.98 -1.79
CA THR A 136 -6.89 -6.85 -2.72
C THR A 136 -7.35 -7.17 -4.14
N TYR A 137 -7.52 -8.46 -4.50
CA TYR A 137 -8.07 -8.89 -5.78
C TYR A 137 -9.60 -8.92 -5.81
N ASN A 138 -10.27 -8.75 -4.68
CA ASN A 138 -11.71 -8.63 -4.65
C ASN A 138 -12.15 -7.32 -5.35
N PRO A 139 -13.02 -7.36 -6.36
CA PRO A 139 -13.45 -6.16 -7.09
C PRO A 139 -14.03 -5.06 -6.20
N LYS A 140 -14.65 -5.43 -5.07
CA LYS A 140 -15.18 -4.47 -4.10
C LYS A 140 -14.09 -3.66 -3.41
N PHE A 141 -12.87 -4.22 -3.27
CA PHE A 141 -11.75 -3.50 -2.68
C PHE A 141 -11.44 -2.24 -3.50
N LYS A 142 -11.22 -2.40 -4.81
CA LYS A 142 -10.97 -1.28 -5.72
C LYS A 142 -12.16 -0.32 -5.78
N GLU A 143 -13.39 -0.85 -5.86
CA GLU A 143 -14.60 -0.02 -5.88
C GLU A 143 -14.68 0.93 -4.67
N HIS A 144 -14.36 0.44 -3.46
CA HIS A 144 -14.33 1.26 -2.26
C HIS A 144 -13.18 2.26 -2.28
N LEU A 145 -12.00 1.89 -2.78
CA LEU A 145 -10.88 2.83 -2.95
C LEU A 145 -11.26 3.98 -3.89
N ASP A 146 -11.86 3.68 -5.03
CA ASP A 146 -12.32 4.71 -5.98
C ASP A 146 -13.35 5.66 -5.36
N LYS A 147 -14.29 5.13 -4.56
CA LYS A 147 -15.23 5.95 -3.80
C LYS A 147 -14.52 6.84 -2.77
N LEU A 148 -13.49 6.33 -2.10
CA LEU A 148 -12.70 7.12 -1.17
C LEU A 148 -11.97 8.28 -1.86
N VAL A 149 -11.48 8.11 -3.09
CA VAL A 149 -10.88 9.19 -3.89
C VAL A 149 -11.91 10.28 -4.17
N VAL A 150 -13.12 9.91 -4.63
CA VAL A 150 -14.19 10.88 -4.90
C VAL A 150 -14.56 11.66 -3.64
N ILE A 151 -14.74 10.95 -2.52
CA ILE A 151 -15.10 11.58 -1.23
C ILE A 151 -13.97 12.48 -0.74
N ASN A 152 -12.72 12.04 -0.83
CA ASN A 152 -11.55 12.82 -0.41
C ASN A 152 -11.42 14.12 -1.20
N THR A 153 -11.66 14.06 -2.50
CA THR A 153 -11.67 15.24 -3.39
C THR A 153 -12.80 16.20 -3.02
N ALA A 154 -13.98 15.67 -2.69
CA ALA A 154 -15.11 16.48 -2.24
C ALA A 154 -14.84 17.11 -0.87
N LEU A 155 -14.22 16.38 0.07
CA LEU A 155 -13.83 16.89 1.39
C LEU A 155 -12.83 18.04 1.31
N ALA A 156 -11.89 17.98 0.35
CA ALA A 156 -10.91 19.05 0.12
C ALA A 156 -11.57 20.36 -0.39
N LYS A 157 -12.73 20.25 -1.05
CA LYS A 157 -13.49 21.38 -1.61
C LYS A 157 -14.57 21.91 -0.68
N ALA A 158 -15.02 21.10 0.28
CA ALA A 158 -16.09 21.48 1.21
C ALA A 158 -15.60 22.55 2.20
N GLU A 159 -16.36 23.62 2.35
CA GLU A 159 -15.99 24.75 3.22
C GLU A 159 -16.64 24.65 4.59
N SER A 160 -17.89 24.23 4.64
CA SER A 160 -18.68 24.21 5.88
C SER A 160 -18.66 22.85 6.59
N PRO A 161 -18.79 22.81 7.94
CA PRO A 161 -18.95 21.56 8.69
C PRO A 161 -20.17 20.74 8.25
N LEU A 162 -21.24 21.41 7.79
CA LEU A 162 -22.47 20.77 7.35
C LEU A 162 -22.26 19.99 6.03
N GLU A 163 -21.45 20.52 5.13
CA GLU A 163 -21.04 19.82 3.90
C GLU A 163 -20.09 18.66 4.19
N LYS A 164 -19.18 18.84 5.15
CA LYS A 164 -18.18 17.83 5.52
C LYS A 164 -18.77 16.62 6.22
N ALA A 165 -19.79 16.82 7.05
CA ALA A 165 -20.34 15.75 7.88
C ALA A 165 -20.79 14.50 7.09
N PRO A 166 -21.63 14.60 6.04
CA PRO A 166 -22.01 13.42 5.25
C PRO A 166 -20.84 12.79 4.51
N LEU A 167 -19.85 13.58 4.07
CA LEU A 167 -18.65 13.08 3.41
C LEU A 167 -17.76 12.26 4.37
N VAL A 168 -17.58 12.75 5.60
CA VAL A 168 -16.84 12.02 6.65
C VAL A 168 -17.54 10.71 6.98
N LEU A 169 -18.85 10.70 7.09
CA LEU A 169 -19.62 9.47 7.33
C LEU A 169 -19.48 8.50 6.14
N GLY A 170 -19.57 8.98 4.92
CA GLY A 170 -19.35 8.19 3.70
C GLY A 170 -17.92 7.62 3.62
N PHE A 171 -16.92 8.42 3.99
CA PHE A 171 -15.53 8.00 4.07
C PHE A 171 -15.35 6.86 5.09
N ALA A 172 -15.84 7.04 6.29
CA ALA A 172 -15.79 6.04 7.36
C ALA A 172 -16.52 4.74 6.97
N ALA A 173 -17.69 4.84 6.31
CA ALA A 173 -18.43 3.68 5.84
C ALA A 173 -17.66 2.86 4.80
N ASN A 174 -16.97 3.50 3.85
CA ASN A 174 -16.15 2.80 2.87
C ASN A 174 -14.91 2.16 3.50
N LEU A 175 -14.24 2.83 4.45
CA LEU A 175 -13.15 2.21 5.22
C LEU A 175 -13.62 0.98 5.99
N LEU A 176 -14.76 1.08 6.67
CA LEU A 176 -15.34 -0.02 7.41
C LEU A 176 -15.73 -1.18 6.49
N ALA A 177 -16.28 -0.90 5.31
CA ALA A 177 -16.62 -1.91 4.33
C ALA A 177 -15.38 -2.73 3.91
N ILE A 178 -14.25 -2.08 3.64
CA ILE A 178 -12.99 -2.76 3.34
C ILE A 178 -12.50 -3.56 4.57
N ALA A 179 -12.54 -2.96 5.75
CA ALA A 179 -12.07 -3.60 6.99
C ALA A 179 -12.86 -4.87 7.33
N LEU A 180 -14.14 -4.92 6.96
CA LEU A 180 -15.04 -6.07 7.18
C LEU A 180 -15.02 -7.12 6.06
N MET A 181 -14.27 -6.88 4.96
CA MET A 181 -14.10 -7.89 3.91
C MET A 181 -13.44 -9.15 4.49
N LYS A 182 -13.76 -10.30 3.90
CA LYS A 182 -13.13 -11.57 4.30
C LYS A 182 -11.61 -11.45 4.12
N PRO A 183 -10.82 -11.67 5.17
CA PRO A 183 -9.38 -11.61 5.06
C PRO A 183 -8.82 -12.84 4.35
N ILE A 184 -7.57 -12.72 3.89
CA ILE A 184 -6.77 -13.83 3.41
C ILE A 184 -5.80 -14.21 4.54
N ASP A 185 -5.77 -15.50 4.91
CA ASP A 185 -4.84 -16.02 5.90
C ASP A 185 -3.44 -16.21 5.29
N SER A 186 -2.41 -15.98 6.11
CA SER A 186 -1.02 -16.19 5.73
C SER A 186 -0.76 -17.60 5.20
N GLY A 187 0.06 -17.71 4.16
CA GLY A 187 0.40 -18.99 3.52
C GLY A 187 -0.64 -19.53 2.55
N SER A 188 -1.82 -18.87 2.40
CA SER A 188 -2.84 -19.26 1.42
C SER A 188 -2.63 -18.64 0.03
N ILE A 189 -1.69 -17.72 -0.10
CA ILE A 189 -1.31 -17.12 -1.39
C ILE A 189 -0.07 -17.85 -1.88
N ASP A 190 -0.18 -18.58 -2.99
CA ASP A 190 0.98 -19.08 -3.71
C ASP A 190 1.76 -17.90 -4.27
N PHE A 191 3.02 -17.83 -3.85
CA PHE A 191 3.97 -16.83 -4.32
C PHE A 191 4.47 -17.22 -5.73
N VAL A 192 3.60 -17.15 -6.70
CA VAL A 192 4.02 -17.07 -8.10
C VAL A 192 4.17 -15.59 -8.40
N GLU A 193 5.38 -15.17 -8.72
CA GLU A 193 5.59 -13.88 -9.38
C GLU A 193 4.65 -13.85 -10.58
N ASP A 194 3.63 -13.00 -10.52
CA ASP A 194 2.73 -12.84 -11.65
C ASP A 194 3.46 -12.05 -12.73
N VAL A 195 4.25 -12.78 -13.51
CA VAL A 195 4.98 -12.27 -14.67
C VAL A 195 4.02 -11.87 -15.78
N SER A 196 2.72 -12.06 -15.59
CA SER A 196 1.68 -11.86 -16.61
C SER A 196 0.97 -10.51 -16.54
N ASP A 197 1.36 -9.60 -15.63
CA ASP A 197 0.80 -8.23 -15.66
C ASP A 197 1.43 -7.45 -16.81
N PRO A 198 0.73 -7.30 -17.97
CA PRO A 198 1.31 -6.71 -19.18
C PRO A 198 1.66 -5.23 -19.02
N ALA A 199 1.11 -4.55 -18.01
CA ALA A 199 1.39 -3.14 -17.74
C ALA A 199 2.79 -2.93 -17.12
N PHE A 200 3.41 -3.98 -16.55
CA PHE A 200 4.69 -3.92 -15.83
C PHE A 200 5.60 -5.11 -16.14
N MET A 201 5.39 -5.78 -17.28
CA MET A 201 6.34 -6.76 -17.81
C MET A 201 7.51 -6.03 -18.45
N TYR A 202 8.70 -6.29 -17.93
CA TYR A 202 9.97 -5.74 -18.39
C TYR A 202 10.96 -6.86 -18.68
#